data_f173f19104bf290a4beca69bd9db7bf6
#
_entry.id   f173f19104bf290a4beca69bd9db7bf6
#
_cell.length_a   1.000
_cell.length_b   1.000
_cell.length_c   1.000
_cell.angle_alpha   90.00
_cell.angle_beta   90.00
_cell.angle_gamma   90.00
#
_symmetry.space_group_name_H-M   'P 1'
#
loop_
_entity.id
_entity.type
_entity.pdbx_description
1 polymer ?
#
loop_
_entity_poly.entity_id
_entity_poly.type
_entity_poly.pdbx_seq_one_letter_code
_entity_poly.pdbx_strand_id
1 'polypeptide(L)'
;ALLERETGRSGLKPDFVLFNGGALIPGLIRERIRSVVGEWFDRQDGAGWMPQELDNPRPDLAVAVGAAYYGLVRSGRGVRVGAGSPRAYYLEVAAGGGAATVPEQTRAVCLVPRGTEEGYEAVVERPAFDVLTNRPVEFQVLHSSTRVGDRLGDLVTMGGEEASRLPPVRTVLRYGKKHEAIPLPVKIGVKLTEVGTLELWCRSRTTPHVWQLQFDVRRSEAEKGDPREQARGSETVDQGVLERAADKIRTVFAAGSAGSPQRLPRDLADTLEQGRESWPTTAVRKMADVLLECSQGRTASPEHEARWLNLLGFCLRPGYGAALDDWRIREVWKLFPQGLVFPKDLQCRTEWWIFWRRVAGGLSAGQQAHFFQQNAAWVLGGSRKKGKGSAPSKVHGHEEMEVWMCLGNFERLDVKIKIDLGRLLLEGMEKGRVRTKDLWTLGRLGGRIPFYGPLDRVVPAGEASSWVRRILACELRPSDVLARSLVQIGRITGDRERDLPQEDVERIRELLERAPHAERHLEILLNPQAVLEEREREWVFGEGLPPGLILSAEAAA
;
A
#
# COMPACT_ATOMS: atom_id res chain seq x y z
N ALA A 1 38.90 -7.72 2.28
CA ALA A 1 38.68 -6.71 1.23
C ALA A 1 37.89 -5.49 1.76
N LEU A 2 36.67 -5.62 2.30
CA LEU A 2 35.85 -4.49 2.76
C LEU A 2 36.47 -3.80 3.99
N LEU A 3 36.86 -4.56 5.02
CA LEU A 3 37.52 -4.06 6.21
C LEU A 3 38.91 -3.43 5.89
N GLU A 4 39.64 -4.02 4.98
CA GLU A 4 40.91 -3.48 4.51
C GLU A 4 40.74 -2.15 3.78
N ARG A 5 39.70 -2.03 2.96
CA ARG A 5 39.35 -0.81 2.23
C ARG A 5 38.89 0.32 3.18
N GLU A 6 38.16 -0.01 4.24
CA GLU A 6 37.66 0.99 5.19
C GLU A 6 38.70 1.42 6.24
N THR A 7 39.58 0.54 6.63
CA THR A 7 40.53 0.82 7.72
C THR A 7 41.96 1.08 7.23
N GLY A 8 42.27 0.80 5.95
CA GLY A 8 43.62 0.87 5.39
C GLY A 8 44.59 -0.16 5.99
N ARG A 9 44.10 -1.14 6.75
CA ARG A 9 44.91 -2.20 7.39
C ARG A 9 44.64 -3.53 6.70
N SER A 10 45.71 -4.21 6.26
CA SER A 10 45.63 -5.57 5.72
C SER A 10 45.57 -6.62 6.84
N GLY A 11 44.92 -7.75 6.58
CA GLY A 11 44.90 -8.90 7.49
C GLY A 11 43.92 -8.80 8.67
N LEU A 12 42.95 -7.91 8.63
CA LEU A 12 41.94 -7.83 9.68
C LEU A 12 40.96 -9.02 9.61
N LYS A 13 40.74 -9.67 10.75
CA LYS A 13 39.79 -10.75 10.95
C LYS A 13 38.79 -10.39 12.05
N PRO A 14 37.54 -10.90 12.02
CA PRO A 14 36.55 -10.64 13.07
C PRO A 14 36.86 -11.50 14.29
N ASP A 15 37.14 -10.92 15.45
CA ASP A 15 37.41 -11.66 16.69
C ASP A 15 36.11 -12.31 17.24
N PHE A 16 35.00 -11.65 17.07
CA PHE A 16 33.70 -12.06 17.59
C PHE A 16 32.62 -12.09 16.52
N VAL A 17 31.62 -12.96 16.72
CA VAL A 17 30.40 -13.03 15.93
C VAL A 17 29.18 -13.02 16.85
N LEU A 18 28.18 -12.22 16.53
CA LEU A 18 26.88 -12.18 17.20
C LEU A 18 25.79 -12.57 16.22
N PHE A 19 25.01 -13.59 16.58
CA PHE A 19 23.92 -14.07 15.74
C PHE A 19 22.59 -13.46 16.20
N ASN A 20 21.83 -12.88 15.25
CA ASN A 20 20.50 -12.33 15.44
C ASN A 20 19.50 -12.92 14.45
N GLY A 21 18.22 -12.95 14.84
CA GLY A 21 17.12 -13.44 14.01
C GLY A 21 16.78 -14.91 14.22
N GLY A 22 15.51 -15.25 14.05
CA GLY A 22 14.98 -16.60 14.32
C GLY A 22 15.60 -17.70 13.44
N ALA A 23 16.03 -17.38 12.22
CA ALA A 23 16.70 -18.32 11.32
C ALA A 23 18.06 -18.81 11.84
N LEU A 24 18.69 -18.10 12.77
CA LEU A 24 19.98 -18.43 13.36
C LEU A 24 19.89 -19.10 14.74
N ILE A 25 18.71 -19.49 15.17
CA ILE A 25 18.51 -20.29 16.40
C ILE A 25 19.18 -21.68 16.32
N PRO A 26 19.11 -22.44 15.17
CA PRO A 26 19.74 -23.73 15.10
C PRO A 26 21.27 -23.66 15.21
N GLY A 27 21.86 -24.32 16.20
CA GLY A 27 23.31 -24.33 16.45
C GLY A 27 24.14 -24.80 15.25
N LEU A 28 23.64 -25.77 14.49
CA LEU A 28 24.30 -26.29 13.29
C LEU A 28 24.57 -25.21 12.24
N ILE A 29 23.63 -24.27 12.05
CA ILE A 29 23.79 -23.17 11.09
C ILE A 29 24.87 -22.20 11.61
N ARG A 30 24.83 -21.86 12.88
CA ARG A 30 25.83 -20.96 13.51
C ARG A 30 27.25 -21.53 13.44
N GLU A 31 27.35 -22.81 13.77
CA GLU A 31 28.64 -23.54 13.70
C GLU A 31 29.17 -23.58 12.26
N ARG A 32 28.30 -23.85 11.28
CA ARG A 32 28.70 -23.84 9.87
C ARG A 32 29.20 -22.46 9.43
N ILE A 33 28.49 -21.39 9.82
CA ILE A 33 28.91 -20.00 9.50
C ILE A 33 30.29 -19.72 10.12
N ARG A 34 30.50 -20.04 11.39
CA ARG A 34 31.78 -19.84 12.09
C ARG A 34 32.92 -20.62 11.43
N SER A 35 32.66 -21.87 11.05
CA SER A 35 33.62 -22.71 10.33
C SER A 35 34.02 -22.08 8.99
N VAL A 36 33.05 -21.64 8.19
CA VAL A 36 33.33 -20.98 6.89
C VAL A 36 34.11 -19.67 7.07
N VAL A 37 33.75 -18.86 8.07
CA VAL A 37 34.51 -17.65 8.39
C VAL A 37 35.91 -18.00 8.82
N GLY A 38 36.11 -19.05 9.63
CA GLY A 38 37.39 -19.57 9.99
C GLY A 38 38.27 -19.93 8.77
N GLU A 39 37.70 -20.70 7.83
CA GLU A 39 38.37 -21.10 6.58
C GLU A 39 38.87 -19.90 5.74
N TRP A 40 38.14 -18.76 5.76
CA TRP A 40 38.54 -17.56 5.01
C TRP A 40 39.82 -16.92 5.56
N PHE A 41 40.09 -17.08 6.87
CA PHE A 41 41.23 -16.44 7.55
C PHE A 41 42.31 -17.44 8.00
N ASP A 42 42.11 -18.75 7.87
CA ASP A 42 43.01 -19.80 8.33
C ASP A 42 44.36 -19.79 7.66
N ARG A 43 44.48 -19.21 6.46
CA ARG A 43 45.74 -19.10 5.72
C ARG A 43 46.80 -18.20 6.38
N GLN A 44 46.42 -17.41 7.39
CA GLN A 44 47.32 -16.44 8.04
C GLN A 44 47.83 -16.91 9.40
N ASP A 45 47.13 -17.79 10.14
CA ASP A 45 47.47 -18.11 11.54
C ASP A 45 47.70 -19.61 11.83
N GLY A 46 47.51 -20.51 10.87
CA GLY A 46 47.74 -21.96 11.01
C GLY A 46 46.87 -22.64 12.06
N ALA A 47 46.02 -23.58 11.59
CA ALA A 47 45.22 -24.54 12.34
C ALA A 47 44.01 -24.01 13.16
N GLY A 48 42.87 -23.94 12.51
CA GLY A 48 41.58 -24.05 13.20
C GLY A 48 41.08 -22.81 13.95
N TRP A 49 41.52 -21.61 13.59
CA TRP A 49 40.96 -20.39 14.15
C TRP A 49 39.49 -20.19 13.72
N MET A 50 38.65 -19.85 14.67
CA MET A 50 37.23 -19.45 14.43
C MET A 50 36.90 -18.25 15.31
N PRO A 51 36.01 -17.32 14.83
CA PRO A 51 35.59 -16.22 15.66
C PRO A 51 34.80 -16.72 16.88
N GLN A 52 34.98 -16.04 18.02
CA GLN A 52 34.25 -16.37 19.23
C GLN A 52 32.78 -15.95 19.08
N GLU A 53 31.84 -16.85 19.41
CA GLU A 53 30.41 -16.53 19.44
C GLU A 53 30.08 -15.74 20.70
N LEU A 54 29.42 -14.58 20.51
CA LEU A 54 28.87 -13.81 21.61
C LEU A 54 27.49 -14.37 21.98
N ASP A 55 27.23 -14.44 23.28
CA ASP A 55 25.99 -15.00 23.81
C ASP A 55 24.79 -14.11 23.45
N ASN A 56 23.78 -14.74 22.83
CA ASN A 56 22.46 -14.16 22.58
C ASN A 56 21.40 -15.24 22.78
N PRO A 57 20.85 -15.35 24.00
CA PRO A 57 19.96 -16.45 24.35
C PRO A 57 18.63 -16.45 23.57
N ARG A 58 18.22 -15.32 23.02
CA ARG A 58 16.96 -15.17 22.26
C ARG A 58 17.17 -14.33 21.00
N PRO A 59 17.84 -14.90 19.97
CA PRO A 59 18.10 -14.20 18.72
C PRO A 59 16.84 -13.71 18.00
N ASP A 60 15.73 -14.43 18.16
CA ASP A 60 14.40 -14.10 17.64
C ASP A 60 13.78 -12.84 18.28
N LEU A 61 14.14 -12.53 19.52
CA LEU A 61 13.64 -11.37 20.26
C LEU A 61 14.61 -10.18 20.29
N ALA A 62 15.80 -10.31 19.74
CA ALA A 62 16.85 -9.30 19.85
C ALA A 62 16.38 -7.90 19.40
N VAL A 63 15.61 -7.82 18.29
CA VAL A 63 15.05 -6.54 17.80
C VAL A 63 14.01 -5.98 18.77
N ALA A 64 13.12 -6.81 19.31
CA ALA A 64 12.08 -6.37 20.25
C ALA A 64 12.68 -5.91 21.58
N VAL A 65 13.70 -6.61 22.08
CA VAL A 65 14.44 -6.25 23.30
C VAL A 65 15.21 -4.95 23.07
N GLY A 66 15.86 -4.80 21.91
CA GLY A 66 16.55 -3.58 21.54
C GLY A 66 15.60 -2.37 21.45
N ALA A 67 14.42 -2.54 20.86
CA ALA A 67 13.41 -1.51 20.78
C ALA A 67 12.88 -1.09 22.17
N ALA A 68 12.64 -2.07 23.06
CA ALA A 68 12.23 -1.78 24.44
C ALA A 68 13.32 -1.05 25.21
N TYR A 69 14.58 -1.48 25.07
CA TYR A 69 15.73 -0.82 25.69
C TYR A 69 15.91 0.61 25.16
N TYR A 70 15.73 0.83 23.85
CA TYR A 70 15.75 2.17 23.27
C TYR A 70 14.67 3.09 23.87
N GLY A 71 13.48 2.55 24.15
CA GLY A 71 12.43 3.27 24.88
C GLY A 71 12.88 3.71 26.28
N LEU A 72 13.63 2.88 27.01
CA LEU A 72 14.23 3.22 28.31
C LEU A 72 15.29 4.33 28.15
N VAL A 73 16.15 4.22 27.15
CA VAL A 73 17.17 5.25 26.86
C VAL A 73 16.52 6.60 26.58
N ARG A 74 15.43 6.63 25.80
CA ARG A 74 14.67 7.86 25.52
C ARG A 74 14.00 8.45 26.77
N SER A 75 13.67 7.63 27.76
CA SER A 75 13.15 8.10 29.06
C SER A 75 14.26 8.55 30.03
N GLY A 76 15.50 8.67 29.57
CA GLY A 76 16.66 9.05 30.38
C GLY A 76 17.23 7.92 31.24
N ARG A 77 16.85 6.66 30.98
CA ARG A 77 17.33 5.48 31.70
C ARG A 77 18.13 4.59 30.76
N GLY A 78 19.34 4.21 31.13
CA GLY A 78 20.20 3.35 30.36
C GLY A 78 21.30 4.09 29.56
N VAL A 79 22.14 3.33 28.87
CA VAL A 79 23.28 3.84 28.09
C VAL A 79 22.85 3.96 26.64
N ARG A 80 22.93 5.19 26.09
CA ARG A 80 22.72 5.40 24.65
C ARG A 80 23.95 4.93 23.90
N VAL A 81 23.77 3.98 22.99
CA VAL A 81 24.79 3.64 22.01
C VAL A 81 24.71 4.70 20.90
N GLY A 82 25.69 5.58 20.83
CA GLY A 82 25.81 6.55 19.75
C GLY A 82 26.29 5.81 18.48
N ALA A 83 25.36 5.50 17.60
CA ALA A 83 25.69 4.99 16.27
C ALA A 83 25.36 6.10 15.27
N GLY A 84 26.39 6.78 14.77
CA GLY A 84 26.20 7.72 13.67
C GLY A 84 25.84 6.98 12.38
N SER A 85 25.15 7.65 11.48
CA SER A 85 24.78 7.09 10.17
C SER A 85 26.01 6.49 9.46
N PRO A 86 25.97 5.20 9.08
CA PRO A 86 27.09 4.59 8.36
C PRO A 86 27.25 5.15 6.95
N ARG A 87 26.27 5.92 6.48
CA ARG A 87 26.22 6.50 5.13
C ARG A 87 26.02 8.01 5.21
N ALA A 88 26.64 8.72 4.26
CA ALA A 88 26.28 10.10 3.96
C ALA A 88 25.17 10.10 2.88
N TYR A 89 24.27 11.08 2.92
CA TYR A 89 23.18 11.24 1.96
C TYR A 89 23.29 12.58 1.23
N TYR A 90 23.00 12.54 -0.07
CA TYR A 90 23.15 13.69 -0.97
C TYR A 90 21.92 13.84 -1.86
N LEU A 91 21.62 15.06 -2.26
CA LEU A 91 20.61 15.37 -3.27
C LEU A 91 21.32 15.73 -4.58
N GLU A 92 21.01 15.01 -5.65
CA GLU A 92 21.50 15.33 -6.99
C GLU A 92 20.94 16.69 -7.45
N VAL A 93 21.80 17.54 -7.96
CA VAL A 93 21.41 18.87 -8.45
C VAL A 93 21.82 19.03 -9.91
N ALA A 94 20.87 19.53 -10.72
CA ALA A 94 21.15 19.84 -12.11
C ALA A 94 22.15 21.00 -12.21
N ALA A 95 23.12 20.90 -13.10
CA ALA A 95 24.00 22.03 -13.41
C ALA A 95 23.16 23.12 -14.11
N GLY A 96 22.97 24.24 -13.45
CA GLY A 96 22.37 25.43 -14.07
C GLY A 96 23.28 25.93 -15.20
N GLY A 97 22.76 25.94 -16.45
CA GLY A 97 23.40 26.55 -17.61
C GLY A 97 24.41 25.66 -18.35
N GLY A 98 23.97 25.05 -19.41
CA GLY A 98 24.62 24.86 -20.70
C GLY A 98 26.04 24.31 -20.85
N ALA A 99 26.67 23.77 -19.82
CA ALA A 99 27.98 23.11 -19.97
C ALA A 99 27.77 21.60 -20.07
N ALA A 100 28.26 21.00 -21.15
CA ALA A 100 28.27 19.56 -21.37
C ALA A 100 28.92 18.87 -20.15
N THR A 101 28.09 18.17 -19.36
CA THR A 101 28.57 17.34 -18.26
C THR A 101 29.26 16.11 -18.85
N VAL A 102 30.46 15.83 -18.37
CA VAL A 102 31.12 14.54 -18.61
C VAL A 102 30.18 13.45 -18.11
N PRO A 103 29.86 12.40 -18.88
CA PRO A 103 28.79 11.44 -18.56
C PRO A 103 28.96 10.66 -17.24
N GLU A 104 30.10 10.76 -16.58
CA GLU A 104 30.43 9.97 -15.38
C GLU A 104 30.46 10.78 -14.07
N GLN A 105 30.16 12.10 -14.08
CA GLN A 105 30.24 12.92 -12.87
C GLN A 105 28.86 13.47 -12.47
N THR A 106 28.42 13.11 -11.28
CA THR A 106 27.17 13.60 -10.69
C THR A 106 27.46 14.71 -9.68
N ARG A 107 26.80 15.87 -9.83
CA ARG A 107 26.86 16.94 -8.82
C ARG A 107 25.75 16.77 -7.82
N ALA A 108 26.10 16.83 -6.54
CA ALA A 108 25.12 16.65 -5.47
C ALA A 108 25.44 17.53 -4.26
N VAL A 109 24.39 17.82 -3.46
CA VAL A 109 24.50 18.58 -2.21
C VAL A 109 24.39 17.62 -1.04
N CYS A 110 25.34 17.68 -0.09
CA CYS A 110 25.31 16.88 1.12
C CYS A 110 24.13 17.29 2.00
N LEU A 111 23.26 16.32 2.32
CA LEU A 111 22.10 16.48 3.19
C LEU A 111 22.40 15.97 4.61
N VAL A 112 23.01 14.79 4.71
CA VAL A 112 23.35 14.14 5.97
C VAL A 112 24.79 13.66 5.87
N PRO A 113 25.72 14.25 6.63
CA PRO A 113 27.09 13.78 6.72
C PRO A 113 27.17 12.35 7.28
N ARG A 114 28.19 11.58 6.88
CA ARG A 114 28.49 10.29 7.51
C ARG A 114 28.82 10.48 8.99
N GLY A 115 28.32 9.61 9.85
CA GLY A 115 28.49 9.70 11.30
C GLY A 115 27.48 10.61 11.99
N THR A 116 26.52 11.18 11.27
CA THR A 116 25.43 11.96 11.86
C THR A 116 24.56 11.10 12.76
N GLU A 117 24.29 11.55 13.98
CA GLU A 117 23.45 10.84 14.92
C GLU A 117 21.96 10.82 14.49
N GLU A 118 21.26 9.76 14.90
CA GLU A 118 19.81 9.64 14.75
C GLU A 118 19.06 10.78 15.46
N GLY A 119 17.94 11.20 14.89
CA GLY A 119 17.17 12.35 15.36
C GLY A 119 17.71 13.69 14.84
N TYR A 120 18.73 13.66 13.98
CA TYR A 120 19.24 14.87 13.32
C TYR A 120 18.20 15.48 12.40
N GLU A 121 17.95 16.79 12.57
CA GLU A 121 17.09 17.57 11.71
C GLU A 121 17.80 18.87 11.30
N ALA A 122 17.82 19.16 10.00
CA ALA A 122 18.49 20.34 9.47
C ALA A 122 17.83 20.87 8.20
N VAL A 123 18.13 22.12 7.89
CA VAL A 123 17.71 22.78 6.64
C VAL A 123 18.95 23.22 5.90
N VAL A 124 19.02 22.88 4.61
CA VAL A 124 20.08 23.34 3.72
C VAL A 124 19.83 24.80 3.37
N GLU A 125 20.62 25.69 3.95
CA GLU A 125 20.53 27.14 3.72
C GLU A 125 21.19 27.55 2.40
N ARG A 126 22.22 26.86 1.99
CA ARG A 126 22.99 27.04 0.74
C ARG A 126 23.38 25.66 0.18
N PRO A 127 23.37 25.49 -1.15
CA PRO A 127 22.97 26.43 -2.19
C PRO A 127 21.45 26.74 -2.17
N ALA A 128 21.04 27.78 -2.91
CA ALA A 128 19.63 28.03 -3.17
C ALA A 128 19.13 27.07 -4.25
N PHE A 129 17.89 26.59 -4.10
CA PHE A 129 17.23 25.68 -5.03
C PHE A 129 15.99 26.38 -5.62
N ASP A 130 15.80 26.23 -6.92
CA ASP A 130 14.57 26.61 -7.59
C ASP A 130 13.86 25.36 -8.08
N VAL A 131 12.57 25.22 -7.76
CA VAL A 131 11.74 24.09 -8.17
C VAL A 131 10.57 24.61 -9.00
N LEU A 132 10.32 23.94 -10.14
CA LEU A 132 9.15 24.26 -10.96
C LEU A 132 7.89 23.70 -10.30
N THR A 133 6.93 24.58 -10.01
CA THR A 133 5.62 24.17 -9.49
C THR A 133 4.68 23.72 -10.61
N ASN A 134 3.65 22.95 -10.24
CA ASN A 134 2.60 22.46 -11.15
C ASN A 134 3.09 21.57 -12.31
N ARG A 135 4.33 21.08 -12.22
CA ARG A 135 4.91 20.08 -13.13
C ARG A 135 5.59 18.98 -12.32
N PRO A 136 5.71 17.76 -12.88
CA PRO A 136 6.48 16.70 -12.25
C PRO A 136 7.93 17.13 -12.02
N VAL A 137 8.40 17.01 -10.79
CA VAL A 137 9.78 17.25 -10.37
C VAL A 137 10.33 15.95 -9.81
N GLU A 138 11.58 15.65 -10.15
CA GLU A 138 12.27 14.48 -9.67
C GLU A 138 13.38 14.89 -8.70
N PHE A 139 13.40 14.27 -7.52
CA PHE A 139 14.44 14.41 -6.51
C PHE A 139 15.22 13.10 -6.45
N GLN A 140 16.43 13.09 -6.95
CA GLN A 140 17.33 11.94 -6.88
C GLN A 140 18.20 12.04 -5.64
N VAL A 141 18.06 11.12 -4.70
CA VAL A 141 18.92 10.99 -3.54
C VAL A 141 19.98 9.93 -3.81
N LEU A 142 21.20 10.26 -3.39
CA LEU A 142 22.36 9.40 -3.45
C LEU A 142 22.82 9.08 -2.03
N HIS A 143 23.42 7.93 -1.83
CA HIS A 143 24.12 7.62 -0.58
C HIS A 143 25.54 7.14 -0.85
N SER A 144 26.45 7.44 0.06
CA SER A 144 27.83 6.96 0.02
C SER A 144 28.24 6.42 1.38
N SER A 145 28.87 5.25 1.38
CA SER A 145 29.52 4.67 2.56
C SER A 145 31.02 4.97 2.63
N THR A 146 31.58 5.54 1.56
CA THR A 146 33.04 5.76 1.43
C THR A 146 33.45 7.22 1.67
N ARG A 147 32.57 8.18 1.39
CA ARG A 147 32.85 9.60 1.56
C ARG A 147 32.83 10.01 3.03
N VAL A 148 33.86 10.75 3.44
CA VAL A 148 34.05 11.25 4.81
C VAL A 148 34.43 12.72 4.76
N GLY A 149 33.93 13.52 5.70
CA GLY A 149 34.34 14.93 5.85
C GLY A 149 33.44 15.95 5.15
N ASP A 150 32.50 15.52 4.32
CA ASP A 150 31.48 16.42 3.72
C ASP A 150 30.54 16.95 4.81
N ARG A 151 30.11 18.21 4.68
CA ARG A 151 29.21 18.90 5.62
C ARG A 151 27.88 19.20 4.98
N LEU A 152 26.86 19.42 5.80
CA LEU A 152 25.54 19.87 5.32
C LEU A 152 25.67 21.08 4.39
N GLY A 153 25.10 20.94 3.18
CA GLY A 153 25.11 21.99 2.17
C GLY A 153 26.33 22.00 1.25
N ASP A 154 27.35 21.18 1.51
CA ASP A 154 28.50 21.10 0.61
C ASP A 154 28.07 20.60 -0.77
N LEU A 155 28.52 21.33 -1.80
CA LEU A 155 28.32 20.92 -3.18
C LEU A 155 29.50 20.08 -3.63
N VAL A 156 29.24 18.80 -3.89
CA VAL A 156 30.27 17.81 -4.24
C VAL A 156 30.04 17.27 -5.64
N THR A 157 31.13 16.84 -6.27
CA THR A 157 31.10 16.10 -7.53
C THR A 157 31.52 14.66 -7.22
N MET A 158 30.73 13.68 -7.65
CA MET A 158 30.92 12.26 -7.34
C MET A 158 31.02 11.44 -8.61
N GLY A 159 31.92 10.47 -8.63
CA GLY A 159 31.99 9.43 -9.66
C GLY A 159 30.96 8.31 -9.43
N GLY A 160 30.67 7.54 -10.48
CA GLY A 160 29.65 6.48 -10.42
C GLY A 160 29.90 5.37 -9.38
N GLU A 161 31.17 5.16 -8.96
CA GLU A 161 31.53 4.17 -7.93
C GLU A 161 31.50 4.72 -6.50
N GLU A 162 31.45 6.05 -6.32
CA GLU A 162 31.52 6.69 -4.99
C GLU A 162 30.17 6.76 -4.31
N ALA A 163 29.08 6.69 -5.07
CA ALA A 163 27.74 6.80 -4.53
C ALA A 163 26.75 5.89 -5.26
N SER A 164 25.81 5.34 -4.51
CA SER A 164 24.68 4.57 -5.03
C SER A 164 23.43 5.44 -5.05
N ARG A 165 22.61 5.28 -6.11
CA ARG A 165 21.32 6.00 -6.23
C ARG A 165 20.24 5.28 -5.45
N LEU A 166 19.47 6.04 -4.67
CA LEU A 166 18.20 5.58 -4.12
C LEU A 166 17.09 5.76 -5.17
N PRO A 167 15.96 5.05 -5.05
CA PRO A 167 14.82 5.31 -5.91
C PRO A 167 14.45 6.80 -5.90
N PRO A 168 14.24 7.42 -7.09
CA PRO A 168 13.94 8.85 -7.15
C PRO A 168 12.55 9.14 -6.62
N VAL A 169 12.40 10.27 -5.92
CA VAL A 169 11.08 10.81 -5.55
C VAL A 169 10.58 11.71 -6.66
N ARG A 170 9.48 11.32 -7.27
CA ARG A 170 8.77 12.13 -8.27
C ARG A 170 7.53 12.73 -7.63
N THR A 171 7.39 14.05 -7.70
CA THR A 171 6.27 14.77 -7.08
C THR A 171 5.86 15.97 -7.93
N VAL A 172 4.64 16.47 -7.69
CA VAL A 172 4.19 17.74 -8.26
C VAL A 172 3.97 18.71 -7.11
N LEU A 173 4.82 19.72 -6.99
CA LEU A 173 4.64 20.79 -6.01
C LEU A 173 3.59 21.77 -6.53
N ARG A 174 2.41 21.78 -5.93
CA ARG A 174 1.30 22.63 -6.38
C ARG A 174 1.39 24.00 -5.74
N TYR A 175 1.32 25.02 -6.60
CA TYR A 175 1.30 26.41 -6.20
C TYR A 175 0.65 27.30 -7.27
N GLY A 176 -0.22 28.22 -6.87
CA GLY A 176 -0.90 29.14 -7.78
C GLY A 176 -1.92 28.46 -8.72
N LYS A 177 -2.11 29.03 -9.93
CA LYS A 177 -3.08 28.48 -10.90
C LYS A 177 -2.59 27.16 -11.50
N LYS A 178 -3.48 26.18 -11.63
CA LYS A 178 -3.20 24.76 -12.02
C LYS A 178 -2.34 24.54 -13.28
N HIS A 179 -2.24 25.50 -14.19
CA HIS A 179 -1.59 25.33 -15.50
C HIS A 179 -0.31 26.17 -15.67
N GLU A 180 0.04 26.97 -14.69
CA GLU A 180 1.18 27.86 -14.76
C GLU A 180 2.39 27.26 -14.02
N ALA A 181 3.45 26.93 -14.76
CA ALA A 181 4.70 26.46 -14.16
C ALA A 181 5.51 27.68 -13.70
N ILE A 182 5.59 27.90 -12.40
CA ILE A 182 6.30 29.01 -11.79
C ILE A 182 7.54 28.48 -11.09
N PRO A 183 8.75 29.00 -11.36
CA PRO A 183 9.92 28.67 -10.55
C PRO A 183 9.74 29.26 -9.15
N LEU A 184 9.86 28.42 -8.14
CA LEU A 184 9.70 28.80 -6.74
C LEU A 184 11.01 28.54 -6.00
N PRO A 185 11.61 29.56 -5.34
CA PRO A 185 12.78 29.35 -4.52
C PRO A 185 12.43 28.59 -3.25
N VAL A 186 13.12 27.47 -3.02
CA VAL A 186 12.88 26.58 -1.89
C VAL A 186 14.15 26.32 -1.07
N LYS A 187 13.96 25.92 0.19
CA LYS A 187 14.97 25.29 1.03
C LYS A 187 14.64 23.83 1.16
N ILE A 188 15.66 22.99 1.19
CA ILE A 188 15.51 21.55 1.43
C ILE A 188 15.78 21.30 2.92
N GLY A 189 14.83 20.70 3.60
CA GLY A 189 15.01 20.21 4.95
C GLY A 189 15.18 18.70 4.95
N VAL A 190 15.92 18.19 5.91
CA VAL A 190 16.24 16.78 6.08
C VAL A 190 16.11 16.38 7.54
N LYS A 191 15.60 15.18 7.77
CA LYS A 191 15.59 14.55 9.09
C LYS A 191 16.01 13.09 8.96
N LEU A 192 16.99 12.72 9.75
CA LEU A 192 17.35 11.33 9.99
C LEU A 192 16.58 10.86 11.23
N THR A 193 15.59 10.01 11.04
CA THR A 193 14.74 9.55 12.15
C THR A 193 15.49 8.62 13.08
N GLU A 194 14.94 8.39 14.28
CA GLU A 194 15.51 7.48 15.27
C GLU A 194 15.50 5.99 14.83
N VAL A 195 14.76 5.66 13.78
CA VAL A 195 14.76 4.32 13.17
C VAL A 195 15.65 4.25 11.92
N GLY A 196 16.45 5.28 11.68
CA GLY A 196 17.40 5.33 10.55
C GLY A 196 16.77 5.61 9.18
N THR A 197 15.53 6.09 9.13
CA THR A 197 14.88 6.52 7.89
C THR A 197 15.18 7.98 7.58
N LEU A 198 15.31 8.31 6.29
CA LEU A 198 15.54 9.67 5.81
C LEU A 198 14.21 10.30 5.41
N GLU A 199 13.86 11.41 6.06
CA GLU A 199 12.73 12.25 5.67
C GLU A 199 13.26 13.54 5.05
N LEU A 200 12.65 13.97 3.94
CA LEU A 200 12.98 15.22 3.27
C LEU A 200 11.73 16.07 3.10
N TRP A 201 11.91 17.38 3.11
CA TRP A 201 10.85 18.32 2.77
C TRP A 201 11.40 19.54 2.02
N CYS A 202 10.54 20.14 1.19
CA CYS A 202 10.78 21.41 0.55
C CYS A 202 10.00 22.50 1.27
N ARG A 203 10.64 23.58 1.66
CA ARG A 203 9.99 24.79 2.20
C ARG A 203 10.18 25.94 1.25
N SER A 204 9.08 26.58 0.84
CA SER A 204 9.15 27.82 0.06
C SER A 204 9.84 28.94 0.85
N ARG A 205 10.65 29.75 0.17
CA ARG A 205 11.29 30.94 0.74
C ARG A 205 10.38 32.17 0.71
N THR A 206 9.37 32.17 -0.14
CA THR A 206 8.49 33.31 -0.40
C THR A 206 7.07 33.13 0.11
N THR A 207 6.69 31.87 0.43
CA THR A 207 5.34 31.53 0.88
C THR A 207 5.40 30.58 2.08
N PRO A 208 4.31 30.39 2.86
CA PRO A 208 4.30 29.48 4.00
C PRO A 208 4.26 27.98 3.64
N HIS A 209 4.34 27.64 2.34
CA HIS A 209 4.19 26.26 1.89
C HIS A 209 5.38 25.37 2.26
N VAL A 210 5.07 24.17 2.76
CA VAL A 210 6.02 23.09 3.05
C VAL A 210 5.50 21.79 2.44
N TRP A 211 6.31 21.14 1.61
CA TRP A 211 5.97 19.87 0.95
C TRP A 211 6.89 18.77 1.50
N GLN A 212 6.32 17.73 2.08
CA GLN A 212 7.07 16.57 2.53
C GLN A 212 7.33 15.64 1.34
N LEU A 213 8.59 15.22 1.17
CA LEU A 213 9.03 14.27 0.15
C LEU A 213 9.12 12.90 0.79
N GLN A 214 8.33 11.92 0.32
CA GLN A 214 8.38 10.56 0.85
C GLN A 214 9.34 9.71 0.03
N PHE A 215 10.23 8.98 0.72
CA PHE A 215 11.16 8.02 0.13
C PHE A 215 10.75 6.61 0.51
N ASP A 216 10.67 5.72 -0.48
CA ASP A 216 10.58 4.29 -0.24
C ASP A 216 11.99 3.69 -0.31
N VAL A 217 12.59 3.42 0.86
CA VAL A 217 13.99 2.97 1.00
C VAL A 217 14.18 1.50 0.56
N ARG A 218 13.09 0.76 0.27
CA ARG A 218 13.12 -0.70 0.06
C ARG A 218 13.06 -1.15 -1.40
N ARG A 219 12.93 -0.25 -2.38
CA ARG A 219 12.91 -0.66 -3.79
C ARG A 219 14.31 -0.86 -4.34
N SER A 220 14.63 -2.10 -4.72
CA SER A 220 15.78 -2.43 -5.54
C SER A 220 15.55 -2.05 -7.00
N GLU A 221 16.61 -1.79 -7.76
CA GLU A 221 16.63 -1.33 -9.17
C GLU A 221 15.95 -2.28 -10.19
N ALA A 222 15.35 -3.39 -9.75
CA ALA A 222 14.81 -4.44 -10.61
C ALA A 222 13.39 -4.19 -11.16
N GLU A 223 12.64 -3.22 -10.62
CA GLU A 223 11.29 -2.93 -11.10
C GLU A 223 11.23 -1.63 -11.91
N LYS A 224 11.58 -1.73 -13.19
CA LYS A 224 11.30 -0.68 -14.18
C LYS A 224 9.82 -0.73 -14.58
N GLY A 225 8.95 -0.16 -13.77
CA GLY A 225 7.58 0.16 -14.18
C GLY A 225 7.52 1.38 -15.12
N ASP A 226 6.46 1.50 -15.92
CA ASP A 226 6.27 2.60 -16.87
C ASP A 226 6.46 3.96 -16.19
N PRO A 227 7.33 4.84 -16.72
CA PRO A 227 7.58 6.18 -16.19
C PRO A 227 6.33 7.05 -16.03
N ARG A 228 5.25 6.76 -16.78
CA ARG A 228 3.97 7.49 -16.74
C ARG A 228 3.11 7.11 -15.53
N GLU A 229 3.19 5.85 -15.06
CA GLU A 229 2.49 5.41 -13.84
C GLU A 229 3.17 5.93 -12.58
N GLN A 230 4.50 6.04 -12.57
CA GLN A 230 5.27 6.54 -11.44
C GLN A 230 5.10 8.06 -11.24
N ALA A 231 4.86 8.82 -12.32
CA ALA A 231 4.64 10.27 -12.23
C ALA A 231 3.29 10.65 -11.58
N ARG A 232 2.29 9.73 -11.56
CA ARG A 232 1.00 9.93 -10.88
C ARG A 232 1.05 9.62 -9.38
N GLY A 233 2.14 9.04 -8.88
CA GLY A 233 2.22 8.36 -7.59
C GLY A 233 2.59 9.20 -6.36
N SER A 234 3.09 10.42 -6.49
CA SER A 234 3.52 11.20 -5.33
C SER A 234 3.13 12.68 -5.43
N GLU A 235 1.82 12.95 -5.47
CA GLU A 235 1.34 14.32 -5.25
C GLU A 235 1.50 14.66 -3.76
N THR A 236 2.45 15.52 -3.44
CA THR A 236 2.64 16.03 -2.09
C THR A 236 1.69 17.20 -1.86
N VAL A 237 0.71 17.01 -1.00
CA VAL A 237 -0.21 18.07 -0.58
C VAL A 237 0.48 18.94 0.48
N ASP A 238 0.31 20.25 0.41
CA ASP A 238 0.78 21.18 1.44
C ASP A 238 0.22 20.83 2.82
N GLN A 239 1.07 20.82 3.85
CA GLN A 239 0.68 20.43 5.20
C GLN A 239 -0.42 21.32 5.77
N GLY A 240 -0.41 22.63 5.46
CA GLY A 240 -1.45 23.56 5.86
C GLY A 240 -2.79 23.26 5.21
N VAL A 241 -2.79 22.75 3.96
CA VAL A 241 -4.01 22.28 3.28
C VAL A 241 -4.56 21.04 3.96
N LEU A 242 -3.69 20.09 4.34
CA LEU A 242 -4.09 18.89 5.07
C LEU A 242 -4.70 19.22 6.45
N GLU A 243 -4.12 20.16 7.18
CA GLU A 243 -4.68 20.59 8.46
C GLU A 243 -6.02 21.32 8.30
N ARG A 244 -6.18 22.17 7.27
CA ARG A 244 -7.49 22.77 6.97
C ARG A 244 -8.55 21.72 6.63
N ALA A 245 -8.18 20.68 5.85
CA ALA A 245 -9.08 19.55 5.58
C ALA A 245 -9.44 18.79 6.87
N ALA A 246 -8.46 18.54 7.74
CA ALA A 246 -8.66 17.94 9.04
C ALA A 246 -9.63 18.74 9.91
N ASP A 247 -9.49 20.07 9.97
CA ASP A 247 -10.37 20.95 10.73
C ASP A 247 -11.81 20.96 10.20
N LYS A 248 -12.01 20.84 8.88
CA LYS A 248 -13.34 20.65 8.30
C LYS A 248 -13.99 19.36 8.82
N ILE A 249 -13.24 18.27 8.88
CA ILE A 249 -13.74 17.00 9.41
C ILE A 249 -14.08 17.15 10.89
N ARG A 250 -13.18 17.71 11.70
CA ARG A 250 -13.42 17.95 13.15
C ARG A 250 -14.65 18.83 13.37
N THR A 251 -14.83 19.88 12.58
CA THR A 251 -16.00 20.76 12.66
C THR A 251 -17.30 20.02 12.45
N VAL A 252 -17.35 19.02 11.57
CA VAL A 252 -18.56 18.24 11.30
C VAL A 252 -18.79 17.13 12.34
N PHE A 253 -17.73 16.48 12.81
CA PHE A 253 -17.84 15.31 13.69
C PHE A 253 -17.44 15.57 15.14
N ALA A 254 -17.21 16.83 15.54
CA ALA A 254 -17.02 17.17 16.96
C ALA A 254 -18.34 17.02 17.74
N ALA A 255 -18.24 16.73 19.04
CA ALA A 255 -19.40 16.68 19.92
C ALA A 255 -20.10 18.05 19.97
N GLY A 256 -21.40 18.07 19.68
CA GLY A 256 -22.20 19.31 19.66
C GLY A 256 -22.02 20.16 18.39
N SER A 257 -21.46 19.61 17.33
CA SER A 257 -21.20 20.30 16.07
C SER A 257 -22.48 20.69 15.32
N ALA A 258 -22.47 21.88 14.70
CA ALA A 258 -23.50 22.38 13.79
C ALA A 258 -23.14 22.18 12.30
N GLY A 259 -22.06 21.48 11.99
CA GLY A 259 -21.58 21.25 10.61
C GLY A 259 -22.49 20.30 9.83
N SER A 260 -22.70 20.58 8.54
CA SER A 260 -23.49 19.71 7.64
C SER A 260 -22.67 18.57 7.07
N PRO A 261 -22.95 17.29 7.41
CA PRO A 261 -22.22 16.17 6.86
C PRO A 261 -22.39 16.03 5.34
N GLN A 262 -23.52 16.48 4.78
CA GLN A 262 -23.79 16.41 3.33
C GLN A 262 -22.84 17.30 2.52
N ARG A 263 -22.45 18.46 3.04
CA ARG A 263 -21.56 19.42 2.35
C ARG A 263 -20.08 19.06 2.47
N LEU A 264 -19.70 18.28 3.48
CA LEU A 264 -18.30 17.96 3.79
C LEU A 264 -17.47 17.48 2.58
N PRO A 265 -17.94 16.55 1.71
CA PRO A 265 -17.13 16.11 0.56
C PRO A 265 -16.81 17.26 -0.41
N ARG A 266 -17.72 18.19 -0.60
CA ARG A 266 -17.51 19.39 -1.44
C ARG A 266 -16.52 20.35 -0.76
N ASP A 267 -16.73 20.60 0.53
CA ASP A 267 -15.84 21.48 1.31
C ASP A 267 -14.40 20.94 1.35
N LEU A 268 -14.23 19.62 1.37
CA LEU A 268 -12.92 18.96 1.27
C LEU A 268 -12.33 19.08 -0.14
N ALA A 269 -13.14 18.89 -1.19
CA ALA A 269 -12.70 19.03 -2.58
C ALA A 269 -12.26 20.49 -2.87
N ASP A 270 -13.00 21.47 -2.36
CA ASP A 270 -12.67 22.89 -2.46
C ASP A 270 -11.37 23.22 -1.68
N THR A 271 -11.17 22.62 -0.50
CA THR A 271 -9.97 22.80 0.33
C THR A 271 -8.73 22.19 -0.31
N LEU A 272 -8.87 20.99 -0.89
CA LEU A 272 -7.78 20.29 -1.57
C LEU A 272 -7.58 20.78 -3.02
N GLU A 273 -8.47 21.65 -3.53
CA GLU A 273 -8.49 22.14 -4.91
C GLU A 273 -8.48 21.03 -5.96
N GLN A 274 -9.02 19.86 -5.59
CA GLN A 274 -9.02 18.64 -6.41
C GLN A 274 -10.33 17.90 -6.29
N GLY A 275 -10.73 17.26 -7.40
CA GLY A 275 -11.82 16.30 -7.38
C GLY A 275 -11.47 15.08 -6.49
N ARG A 276 -12.48 14.49 -5.88
CA ARG A 276 -12.35 13.38 -4.93
C ARG A 276 -11.49 12.21 -5.46
N GLU A 277 -11.61 11.89 -6.74
CA GLU A 277 -10.89 10.79 -7.38
C GLU A 277 -9.38 11.04 -7.53
N SER A 278 -8.97 12.31 -7.44
CA SER A 278 -7.57 12.72 -7.53
C SER A 278 -6.90 12.94 -6.17
N TRP A 279 -7.57 12.66 -5.05
CA TRP A 279 -6.98 12.84 -3.73
C TRP A 279 -5.85 11.83 -3.50
N PRO A 280 -4.61 12.30 -3.25
CA PRO A 280 -3.47 11.42 -3.10
C PRO A 280 -3.53 10.59 -1.81
N THR A 281 -2.82 9.47 -1.79
CA THR A 281 -2.78 8.54 -0.66
C THR A 281 -2.44 9.21 0.67
N THR A 282 -1.50 10.17 0.67
CA THR A 282 -1.12 10.92 1.88
C THR A 282 -2.28 11.71 2.46
N ALA A 283 -3.05 12.39 1.60
CA ALA A 283 -4.20 13.18 2.03
C ALA A 283 -5.33 12.30 2.55
N VAL A 284 -5.69 11.24 1.83
CA VAL A 284 -6.79 10.36 2.26
C VAL A 284 -6.45 9.62 3.55
N ARG A 285 -5.20 9.21 3.78
CA ARG A 285 -4.80 8.54 5.04
C ARG A 285 -4.80 9.51 6.22
N LYS A 286 -4.35 10.74 6.04
CA LYS A 286 -4.47 11.79 7.07
C LYS A 286 -5.93 12.06 7.43
N MET A 287 -6.81 12.18 6.44
CA MET A 287 -8.25 12.36 6.67
C MET A 287 -8.86 11.14 7.38
N ALA A 288 -8.43 9.92 7.05
CA ALA A 288 -8.87 8.71 7.75
C ALA A 288 -8.50 8.72 9.24
N ASP A 289 -7.27 9.14 9.56
CA ASP A 289 -6.81 9.25 10.95
C ASP A 289 -7.69 10.22 11.74
N VAL A 290 -8.00 11.39 11.19
CA VAL A 290 -8.89 12.38 11.82
C VAL A 290 -10.32 11.86 11.96
N LEU A 291 -10.83 11.13 10.96
CA LEU A 291 -12.16 10.51 11.06
C LEU A 291 -12.23 9.45 12.17
N LEU A 292 -11.16 8.68 12.36
CA LEU A 292 -11.06 7.73 13.48
C LEU A 292 -11.02 8.44 14.84
N GLU A 293 -10.25 9.53 14.97
CA GLU A 293 -10.25 10.38 16.17
C GLU A 293 -11.64 10.91 16.51
N CYS A 294 -12.41 11.30 15.49
CA CYS A 294 -13.75 11.88 15.64
C CYS A 294 -14.88 10.84 15.54
N SER A 295 -14.60 9.55 15.75
CA SER A 295 -15.54 8.45 15.53
C SER A 295 -16.86 8.56 16.30
N GLN A 296 -16.87 9.22 17.46
CA GLN A 296 -18.09 9.46 18.24
C GLN A 296 -19.06 10.41 17.54
N GLY A 297 -18.60 11.30 16.68
CA GLY A 297 -19.45 12.23 15.94
C GLY A 297 -20.43 11.54 14.99
N ARG A 298 -20.17 10.28 14.58
CA ARG A 298 -21.11 9.49 13.78
C ARG A 298 -22.46 9.26 14.47
N THR A 299 -22.51 9.35 15.80
CA THR A 299 -23.73 9.10 16.59
C THR A 299 -24.72 10.26 16.59
N ALA A 300 -24.37 11.41 16.02
CA ALA A 300 -25.18 12.61 16.07
C ALA A 300 -26.50 12.50 15.26
N SER A 301 -26.46 11.86 14.10
CA SER A 301 -27.66 11.58 13.28
C SER A 301 -27.37 10.50 12.22
N PRO A 302 -28.41 9.94 11.56
CA PRO A 302 -28.22 9.01 10.45
C PRO A 302 -27.34 9.58 9.34
N GLU A 303 -27.48 10.86 9.01
CA GLU A 303 -26.67 11.51 7.97
C GLU A 303 -25.19 11.61 8.38
N HIS A 304 -24.91 11.80 9.67
CA HIS A 304 -23.54 11.78 10.18
C HIS A 304 -22.95 10.38 10.09
N GLU A 305 -23.67 9.34 10.50
CA GLU A 305 -23.19 7.96 10.41
C GLU A 305 -22.93 7.55 8.96
N ALA A 306 -23.90 7.77 8.07
CA ALA A 306 -23.76 7.44 6.66
C ALA A 306 -22.56 8.18 6.02
N ARG A 307 -22.42 9.47 6.29
CA ARG A 307 -21.31 10.27 5.74
C ARG A 307 -19.95 9.84 6.30
N TRP A 308 -19.90 9.55 7.59
CA TRP A 308 -18.67 9.10 8.25
C TRP A 308 -18.19 7.78 7.67
N LEU A 309 -19.10 6.78 7.54
CA LEU A 309 -18.80 5.49 6.93
C LEU A 309 -18.33 5.64 5.47
N ASN A 310 -19.07 6.46 4.68
CA ASN A 310 -18.74 6.72 3.29
C ASN A 310 -17.32 7.32 3.14
N LEU A 311 -17.02 8.35 3.93
CA LEU A 311 -15.76 9.06 3.81
C LEU A 311 -14.59 8.25 4.35
N LEU A 312 -14.75 7.59 5.51
CA LEU A 312 -13.71 6.74 6.09
C LEU A 312 -13.37 5.56 5.18
N GLY A 313 -14.39 4.88 4.66
CA GLY A 313 -14.18 3.79 3.70
C GLY A 313 -13.46 4.26 2.43
N PHE A 314 -13.87 5.42 1.90
CA PHE A 314 -13.20 6.02 0.76
C PHE A 314 -11.73 6.36 1.05
N CYS A 315 -11.44 6.91 2.21
CA CYS A 315 -10.09 7.30 2.61
C CYS A 315 -9.18 6.10 2.92
N LEU A 316 -9.75 4.95 3.30
CA LEU A 316 -8.96 3.76 3.66
C LEU A 316 -8.85 2.73 2.54
N ARG A 317 -9.60 2.86 1.43
CA ARG A 317 -9.58 1.87 0.34
C ARG A 317 -8.16 1.66 -0.24
N PRO A 318 -7.77 0.44 -0.55
CA PRO A 318 -8.44 -0.85 -0.38
C PRO A 318 -8.24 -1.51 1.00
N GLY A 319 -7.76 -0.80 2.00
CA GLY A 319 -7.48 -1.26 3.35
C GLY A 319 -6.04 -1.67 3.60
N TYR A 320 -5.17 -1.55 2.60
CA TYR A 320 -3.74 -1.89 2.67
C TYR A 320 -2.95 -1.10 1.62
N GLY A 321 -1.64 -1.15 1.67
CA GLY A 321 -0.73 -0.56 0.69
C GLY A 321 -0.08 0.75 1.12
N ALA A 322 -0.52 1.36 2.22
CA ALA A 322 0.13 2.52 2.81
C ALA A 322 0.63 2.22 4.23
N ALA A 323 1.64 2.96 4.66
CA ALA A 323 2.18 2.83 6.01
C ALA A 323 1.08 2.99 7.07
N LEU A 324 1.12 2.16 8.12
CA LEU A 324 0.16 2.11 9.23
C LEU A 324 -1.27 1.66 8.85
N ASP A 325 -1.53 1.17 7.65
CA ASP A 325 -2.85 0.66 7.28
C ASP A 325 -3.28 -0.51 8.19
N ASP A 326 -2.36 -1.39 8.58
CA ASP A 326 -2.65 -2.48 9.54
C ASP A 326 -3.15 -1.97 10.89
N TRP A 327 -2.60 -0.85 11.38
CA TRP A 327 -3.08 -0.22 12.59
C TRP A 327 -4.47 0.40 12.37
N ARG A 328 -4.69 1.12 11.26
CA ARG A 328 -5.99 1.72 10.94
C ARG A 328 -7.09 0.67 10.81
N ILE A 329 -6.80 -0.45 10.18
CA ILE A 329 -7.74 -1.56 10.04
C ILE A 329 -8.05 -2.21 11.39
N ARG A 330 -7.08 -2.33 12.30
CA ARG A 330 -7.37 -2.78 13.67
C ARG A 330 -8.29 -1.84 14.42
N GLU A 331 -8.11 -0.53 14.27
CA GLU A 331 -9.03 0.46 14.87
C GLU A 331 -10.44 0.37 14.26
N VAL A 332 -10.52 0.28 12.93
CA VAL A 332 -11.76 0.09 12.19
C VAL A 332 -12.48 -1.20 12.60
N TRP A 333 -11.76 -2.28 12.83
CA TRP A 333 -12.37 -3.56 13.23
C TRP A 333 -13.10 -3.48 14.58
N LYS A 334 -12.75 -2.56 15.45
CA LYS A 334 -13.47 -2.32 16.71
C LYS A 334 -14.91 -1.83 16.51
N LEU A 335 -15.23 -1.30 15.34
CA LEU A 335 -16.58 -0.87 14.98
C LEU A 335 -17.51 -2.05 14.64
N PHE A 336 -16.94 -3.15 14.15
CA PHE A 336 -17.74 -4.29 13.70
C PHE A 336 -18.66 -4.86 14.80
N PRO A 337 -18.18 -5.16 16.02
CA PRO A 337 -19.03 -5.63 17.11
C PRO A 337 -20.01 -4.56 17.62
N GLN A 338 -19.72 -3.27 17.42
CA GLN A 338 -20.64 -2.18 17.80
C GLN A 338 -21.82 -2.08 16.85
N GLY A 339 -21.63 -2.41 15.57
CA GLY A 339 -22.63 -2.29 14.52
C GLY A 339 -22.97 -0.84 14.17
N LEU A 340 -24.09 -0.69 13.48
CA LEU A 340 -24.66 0.61 13.15
C LEU A 340 -25.34 1.25 14.37
N VAL A 341 -25.19 2.56 14.51
CA VAL A 341 -25.94 3.38 15.48
C VAL A 341 -27.40 3.53 15.02
N PHE A 342 -27.60 3.69 13.70
CA PHE A 342 -28.92 3.85 13.09
C PHE A 342 -29.26 2.68 12.16
N PRO A 343 -29.46 1.44 12.68
CA PRO A 343 -29.62 0.23 11.86
C PRO A 343 -30.96 0.18 11.06
N LYS A 344 -31.89 1.07 11.35
CA LYS A 344 -33.17 1.18 10.60
C LYS A 344 -33.05 2.08 9.38
N ASP A 345 -32.07 2.96 9.35
CA ASP A 345 -31.81 3.86 8.23
C ASP A 345 -31.23 3.10 7.05
N LEU A 346 -31.81 3.27 5.86
CA LEU A 346 -31.42 2.54 4.66
C LEU A 346 -30.03 2.98 4.17
N GLN A 347 -29.75 4.28 4.24
CA GLN A 347 -28.48 4.81 3.78
C GLN A 347 -27.32 4.36 4.69
N CYS A 348 -27.53 4.36 6.01
CA CYS A 348 -26.55 3.83 6.95
C CYS A 348 -26.24 2.35 6.68
N ARG A 349 -27.28 1.52 6.40
CA ARG A 349 -27.07 0.10 6.06
C ARG A 349 -26.30 -0.06 4.74
N THR A 350 -26.66 0.71 3.73
CA THR A 350 -25.97 0.65 2.43
C THR A 350 -24.51 1.07 2.57
N GLU A 351 -24.23 2.19 3.26
CA GLU A 351 -22.86 2.67 3.48
C GLU A 351 -22.03 1.73 4.36
N TRP A 352 -22.67 0.97 5.27
CA TRP A 352 -22.00 -0.09 6.04
C TRP A 352 -21.40 -1.17 5.14
N TRP A 353 -22.15 -1.63 4.15
CA TRP A 353 -21.66 -2.63 3.19
C TRP A 353 -20.59 -2.06 2.26
N ILE A 354 -20.78 -0.84 1.76
CA ILE A 354 -19.80 -0.11 0.95
C ILE A 354 -18.49 0.06 1.73
N PHE A 355 -18.59 0.44 3.00
CA PHE A 355 -17.43 0.62 3.87
C PHE A 355 -16.61 -0.67 4.00
N TRP A 356 -17.25 -1.79 4.36
CA TRP A 356 -16.53 -3.06 4.51
C TRP A 356 -16.00 -3.60 3.19
N ARG A 357 -16.71 -3.39 2.09
CA ARG A 357 -16.20 -3.67 0.74
C ARG A 357 -14.92 -2.92 0.45
N ARG A 358 -14.86 -1.63 0.76
CA ARG A 358 -13.73 -0.74 0.53
C ARG A 358 -12.48 -1.12 1.30
N VAL A 359 -12.63 -1.63 2.51
CA VAL A 359 -11.50 -1.99 3.40
C VAL A 359 -11.22 -3.50 3.42
N ALA A 360 -11.88 -4.26 2.56
CA ALA A 360 -11.83 -5.72 2.53
C ALA A 360 -10.40 -6.28 2.44
N GLY A 361 -9.52 -5.62 1.68
CA GLY A 361 -8.15 -6.04 1.48
C GLY A 361 -7.28 -5.97 2.73
N GLY A 362 -7.62 -5.11 3.69
CA GLY A 362 -6.93 -5.03 4.98
C GLY A 362 -7.42 -6.03 6.02
N LEU A 363 -8.59 -6.66 5.80
CA LEU A 363 -9.16 -7.61 6.76
C LEU A 363 -8.44 -8.97 6.68
N SER A 364 -8.12 -9.55 7.83
CA SER A 364 -7.57 -10.90 7.93
C SER A 364 -8.61 -11.97 7.52
N ALA A 365 -8.15 -13.18 7.22
CA ALA A 365 -9.04 -14.31 6.90
C ALA A 365 -10.06 -14.59 8.03
N GLY A 366 -9.63 -14.51 9.29
CA GLY A 366 -10.52 -14.66 10.45
C GLY A 366 -11.58 -13.58 10.54
N GLN A 367 -11.23 -12.32 10.23
CA GLN A 367 -12.17 -11.20 10.21
C GLN A 367 -13.20 -11.34 9.08
N GLN A 368 -12.75 -11.70 7.86
CA GLN A 368 -13.65 -11.95 6.74
C GLN A 368 -14.60 -13.13 7.02
N ALA A 369 -14.09 -14.22 7.59
CA ALA A 369 -14.91 -15.36 7.98
C ALA A 369 -15.92 -15.00 9.07
N HIS A 370 -15.52 -14.24 10.08
CA HIS A 370 -16.43 -13.80 11.15
C HIS A 370 -17.54 -12.88 10.60
N PHE A 371 -17.18 -11.94 9.72
CA PHE A 371 -18.15 -11.08 9.03
C PHE A 371 -19.16 -11.90 8.24
N PHE A 372 -18.69 -12.88 7.46
CA PHE A 372 -19.58 -13.78 6.73
C PHE A 372 -20.50 -14.58 7.65
N GLN A 373 -19.98 -15.19 8.71
CA GLN A 373 -20.74 -16.01 9.64
C GLN A 373 -21.91 -15.25 10.29
N GLN A 374 -21.70 -14.01 10.69
CA GLN A 374 -22.77 -13.18 11.25
C GLN A 374 -23.88 -12.85 10.27
N ASN A 375 -23.58 -12.84 8.96
CA ASN A 375 -24.50 -12.48 7.90
C ASN A 375 -24.97 -13.69 7.06
N ALA A 376 -24.44 -14.89 7.32
CA ALA A 376 -24.65 -16.10 6.51
C ALA A 376 -26.13 -16.50 6.41
N ALA A 377 -26.89 -16.43 7.49
CA ALA A 377 -28.31 -16.76 7.50
C ALA A 377 -29.13 -15.87 6.56
N TRP A 378 -28.73 -14.63 6.42
CA TRP A 378 -29.35 -13.67 5.53
C TRP A 378 -28.92 -13.89 4.05
N VAL A 379 -27.65 -14.12 3.81
CA VAL A 379 -27.07 -14.29 2.46
C VAL A 379 -27.50 -15.63 1.83
N LEU A 380 -27.43 -16.72 2.59
CA LEU A 380 -27.71 -18.08 2.10
C LEU A 380 -29.21 -18.43 2.10
N GLY A 381 -30.09 -17.49 2.45
CA GLY A 381 -31.55 -17.71 2.42
C GLY A 381 -32.02 -18.79 3.40
N GLY A 382 -31.32 -18.96 4.53
CA GLY A 382 -31.62 -19.96 5.54
C GLY A 382 -33.06 -19.90 5.98
N SER A 383 -33.77 -21.03 5.84
CA SER A 383 -35.16 -21.26 6.19
C SER A 383 -35.43 -20.71 7.59
N ARG A 384 -36.31 -19.73 7.67
CA ARG A 384 -36.79 -19.13 8.92
C ARG A 384 -37.26 -20.17 9.92
N LYS A 385 -36.38 -20.69 10.77
CA LYS A 385 -36.84 -21.17 12.07
C LYS A 385 -37.22 -19.92 12.87
N LYS A 386 -38.51 -19.76 13.15
CA LYS A 386 -39.09 -18.71 13.99
C LYS A 386 -38.45 -18.72 15.37
N GLY A 387 -37.31 -18.02 15.51
CA GLY A 387 -36.77 -17.61 16.79
C GLY A 387 -37.20 -16.16 17.03
N LYS A 388 -37.65 -15.84 18.24
CA LYS A 388 -37.98 -14.49 18.69
C LYS A 388 -36.73 -13.59 18.66
N GLY A 389 -36.42 -13.04 17.49
CA GLY A 389 -35.37 -12.04 17.28
C GLY A 389 -35.67 -11.36 15.96
N SER A 390 -35.72 -10.05 15.96
CA SER A 390 -36.03 -9.11 14.88
C SER A 390 -35.78 -9.67 13.48
N ALA A 391 -36.86 -9.87 12.72
CA ALA A 391 -36.72 -10.21 11.29
C ALA A 391 -36.00 -9.04 10.59
N PRO A 392 -34.98 -9.29 9.79
CA PRO A 392 -34.38 -8.22 8.99
C PRO A 392 -35.48 -7.64 8.08
N SER A 393 -35.56 -6.31 8.05
CA SER A 393 -36.42 -5.57 7.13
C SER A 393 -36.15 -6.03 5.70
N LYS A 394 -37.15 -5.95 4.82
CA LYS A 394 -36.98 -6.23 3.38
C LYS A 394 -35.76 -5.50 2.87
N VAL A 395 -34.82 -6.25 2.32
CA VAL A 395 -33.59 -5.68 1.75
C VAL A 395 -33.95 -4.95 0.47
N HIS A 396 -33.57 -3.70 0.35
CA HIS A 396 -33.75 -2.94 -0.87
C HIS A 396 -32.75 -3.41 -1.92
N GLY A 397 -33.12 -3.40 -3.20
CA GLY A 397 -32.28 -3.93 -4.28
C GLY A 397 -30.86 -3.32 -4.35
N HIS A 398 -30.72 -2.06 -3.93
CA HIS A 398 -29.40 -1.42 -3.87
C HIS A 398 -28.53 -1.94 -2.70
N GLU A 399 -29.10 -2.09 -1.52
CA GLU A 399 -28.41 -2.69 -0.37
C GLU A 399 -27.98 -4.14 -0.69
N GLU A 400 -28.85 -4.94 -1.31
CA GLU A 400 -28.52 -6.31 -1.74
C GLU A 400 -27.32 -6.33 -2.71
N MET A 401 -27.24 -5.36 -3.61
CA MET A 401 -26.12 -5.23 -4.52
C MET A 401 -24.81 -5.03 -3.76
N GLU A 402 -24.77 -4.11 -2.81
CA GLU A 402 -23.56 -3.83 -2.04
C GLU A 402 -23.13 -5.00 -1.16
N VAL A 403 -24.06 -5.80 -0.65
CA VAL A 403 -23.74 -7.04 0.07
C VAL A 403 -22.98 -8.02 -0.82
N TRP A 404 -23.49 -8.29 -2.02
CA TRP A 404 -22.84 -9.21 -2.95
C TRP A 404 -21.47 -8.69 -3.40
N MET A 405 -21.36 -7.39 -3.65
CA MET A 405 -20.08 -6.75 -3.96
C MET A 405 -19.10 -6.81 -2.78
N CYS A 406 -19.58 -6.67 -1.55
CA CYS A 406 -18.73 -6.80 -0.36
C CYS A 406 -18.17 -8.23 -0.24
N LEU A 407 -19.03 -9.24 -0.37
CA LEU A 407 -18.63 -10.64 -0.30
C LEU A 407 -17.70 -11.04 -1.46
N GLY A 408 -17.94 -10.53 -2.67
CA GLY A 408 -17.07 -10.73 -3.82
C GLY A 408 -15.66 -10.18 -3.62
N ASN A 409 -15.52 -9.14 -2.78
CA ASN A 409 -14.20 -8.60 -2.43
C ASN A 409 -13.49 -9.35 -1.30
N PHE A 410 -14.10 -10.33 -0.66
CA PHE A 410 -13.48 -11.09 0.44
C PHE A 410 -12.62 -12.25 -0.09
N GLU A 411 -11.45 -11.94 -0.63
CA GLU A 411 -10.55 -12.92 -1.24
C GLU A 411 -9.98 -13.97 -0.26
N ARG A 412 -9.94 -13.64 1.05
CA ARG A 412 -9.43 -14.56 2.10
C ARG A 412 -10.48 -15.48 2.69
N LEU A 413 -11.73 -15.46 2.19
CA LEU A 413 -12.76 -16.42 2.59
C LEU A 413 -12.35 -17.86 2.25
N ASP A 414 -12.83 -18.79 3.05
CA ASP A 414 -12.67 -20.22 2.79
C ASP A 414 -13.26 -20.61 1.43
N VAL A 415 -12.55 -21.49 0.72
CA VAL A 415 -12.91 -21.95 -0.63
C VAL A 415 -14.34 -22.53 -0.66
N LYS A 416 -14.74 -23.29 0.36
CA LYS A 416 -16.08 -23.87 0.45
C LYS A 416 -17.15 -22.77 0.49
N ILE A 417 -16.92 -21.70 1.25
CA ILE A 417 -17.85 -20.55 1.31
C ILE A 417 -17.96 -19.89 -0.06
N LYS A 418 -16.85 -19.68 -0.76
CA LYS A 418 -16.84 -19.11 -2.11
C LYS A 418 -17.63 -19.98 -3.10
N ILE A 419 -17.48 -21.30 -3.01
CA ILE A 419 -18.20 -22.26 -3.84
C ILE A 419 -19.70 -22.18 -3.55
N ASP A 420 -20.13 -22.17 -2.29
CA ASP A 420 -21.52 -22.09 -1.91
C ASP A 420 -22.17 -20.78 -2.39
N LEU A 421 -21.44 -19.65 -2.26
CA LEU A 421 -21.90 -18.35 -2.79
C LEU A 421 -22.00 -18.36 -4.32
N GLY A 422 -21.01 -18.91 -5.02
CA GLY A 422 -21.03 -19.04 -6.47
C GLY A 422 -22.19 -19.89 -6.98
N ARG A 423 -22.46 -21.02 -6.35
CA ARG A 423 -23.58 -21.91 -6.68
C ARG A 423 -24.93 -21.20 -6.51
N LEU A 424 -25.10 -20.45 -5.43
CA LEU A 424 -26.33 -19.69 -5.18
C LEU A 424 -26.60 -18.63 -6.27
N LEU A 425 -25.55 -17.93 -6.70
CA LEU A 425 -25.65 -16.95 -7.80
C LEU A 425 -26.00 -17.63 -9.12
N LEU A 426 -25.37 -18.74 -9.45
CA LEU A 426 -25.61 -19.51 -10.68
C LEU A 426 -27.03 -20.07 -10.71
N GLU A 427 -27.53 -20.63 -9.62
CA GLU A 427 -28.93 -21.07 -9.53
C GLU A 427 -29.93 -19.92 -9.75
N GLY A 428 -29.58 -18.72 -9.31
CA GLY A 428 -30.36 -17.52 -9.60
C GLY A 428 -30.40 -17.18 -11.08
N MET A 429 -29.25 -17.28 -11.75
CA MET A 429 -29.10 -17.01 -13.18
C MET A 429 -29.87 -18.03 -14.04
N GLU A 430 -29.78 -19.31 -13.72
CA GLU A 430 -30.50 -20.40 -14.40
C GLU A 430 -32.04 -20.25 -14.30
N LYS A 431 -32.52 -19.61 -13.23
CA LYS A 431 -33.91 -19.24 -13.03
C LYS A 431 -34.30 -17.91 -13.70
N GLY A 432 -33.46 -17.40 -14.61
CA GLY A 432 -33.68 -16.16 -15.36
C GLY A 432 -33.44 -14.85 -14.57
N ARG A 433 -32.87 -14.92 -13.37
CA ARG A 433 -32.48 -13.75 -12.56
C ARG A 433 -31.04 -13.37 -12.81
N VAL A 434 -30.74 -12.82 -13.97
CA VAL A 434 -29.38 -12.37 -14.33
C VAL A 434 -29.23 -10.88 -14.05
N ARG A 435 -28.36 -10.53 -13.13
CA ARG A 435 -28.03 -9.14 -12.78
C ARG A 435 -26.54 -8.88 -13.01
N THR A 436 -26.19 -7.69 -13.42
CA THR A 436 -24.80 -7.26 -13.64
C THR A 436 -23.89 -7.55 -12.43
N LYS A 437 -24.43 -7.34 -11.20
CA LYS A 437 -23.71 -7.61 -9.95
C LYS A 437 -23.41 -9.09 -9.72
N ASP A 438 -24.30 -10.00 -10.18
CA ASP A 438 -24.12 -11.43 -10.00
C ASP A 438 -22.94 -11.92 -10.84
N LEU A 439 -22.84 -11.44 -12.08
CA LEU A 439 -21.68 -11.69 -12.96
C LEU A 439 -20.39 -11.14 -12.36
N TRP A 440 -20.41 -9.89 -11.90
CA TRP A 440 -19.24 -9.27 -11.28
C TRP A 440 -18.78 -10.06 -10.04
N THR A 441 -19.71 -10.44 -9.17
CA THR A 441 -19.41 -11.21 -7.95
C THR A 441 -18.84 -12.59 -8.28
N LEU A 442 -19.41 -13.28 -9.28
CA LEU A 442 -18.86 -14.56 -9.76
C LEU A 442 -17.43 -14.42 -10.27
N GLY A 443 -17.17 -13.37 -11.08
CA GLY A 443 -15.82 -13.05 -11.55
C GLY A 443 -14.82 -12.85 -10.40
N ARG A 444 -15.25 -12.15 -9.34
CA ARG A 444 -14.42 -11.92 -8.15
C ARG A 444 -14.17 -13.18 -7.32
N LEU A 445 -15.23 -13.95 -7.04
CA LEU A 445 -15.12 -15.19 -6.27
C LEU A 445 -14.32 -16.27 -7.00
N GLY A 446 -14.49 -16.37 -8.33
CA GLY A 446 -13.84 -17.36 -9.18
C GLY A 446 -12.50 -16.92 -9.79
N GLY A 447 -12.03 -15.70 -9.49
CA GLY A 447 -10.81 -15.14 -10.09
C GLY A 447 -9.58 -16.02 -9.87
N ARG A 448 -8.78 -16.21 -10.95
CA ARG A 448 -7.57 -17.05 -10.91
C ARG A 448 -6.39 -16.36 -10.25
N ILE A 449 -6.33 -15.03 -10.35
CA ILE A 449 -5.26 -14.20 -9.77
C ILE A 449 -5.88 -13.29 -8.71
N PRO A 450 -5.73 -13.61 -7.41
CA PRO A 450 -6.19 -12.74 -6.34
C PRO A 450 -5.31 -11.48 -6.27
N PHE A 451 -5.90 -10.36 -5.82
CA PHE A 451 -5.18 -9.10 -5.62
C PHE A 451 -4.48 -9.02 -4.27
N TYR A 452 -5.05 -9.67 -3.25
CA TYR A 452 -4.52 -9.64 -1.87
C TYR A 452 -4.82 -10.93 -1.10
N GLY A 453 -5.59 -11.84 -1.68
CA GLY A 453 -5.87 -13.15 -1.10
C GLY A 453 -4.74 -14.13 -1.38
N PRO A 454 -4.51 -15.11 -0.50
CA PRO A 454 -3.53 -16.14 -0.74
C PRO A 454 -4.01 -17.15 -1.79
N LEU A 455 -3.07 -17.80 -2.47
CA LEU A 455 -3.36 -18.70 -3.60
C LEU A 455 -4.13 -19.97 -3.19
N ASP A 456 -3.98 -20.43 -1.94
CA ASP A 456 -4.73 -21.55 -1.37
C ASP A 456 -6.23 -21.26 -1.16
N ARG A 457 -6.65 -20.00 -1.34
CA ARG A 457 -8.04 -19.55 -1.26
C ARG A 457 -8.68 -19.34 -2.63
N VAL A 458 -8.00 -19.70 -3.71
CA VAL A 458 -8.57 -19.67 -5.07
C VAL A 458 -9.50 -20.88 -5.24
N VAL A 459 -10.67 -20.67 -5.86
CA VAL A 459 -11.63 -21.75 -6.15
C VAL A 459 -10.95 -22.78 -7.08
N PRO A 460 -11.05 -24.11 -6.83
CA PRO A 460 -10.42 -25.13 -7.66
C PRO A 460 -10.82 -25.03 -9.13
N ALA A 461 -9.90 -25.33 -10.05
CA ALA A 461 -10.11 -25.20 -11.49
C ALA A 461 -11.35 -25.98 -11.98
N GLY A 462 -11.60 -27.18 -11.47
CA GLY A 462 -12.78 -27.99 -11.84
C GLY A 462 -14.11 -27.35 -11.46
N GLU A 463 -14.18 -26.69 -10.30
CA GLU A 463 -15.41 -25.96 -9.89
C GLU A 463 -15.58 -24.68 -10.72
N ALA A 464 -14.52 -23.94 -10.96
CA ALA A 464 -14.54 -22.74 -11.81
C ALA A 464 -14.92 -23.06 -13.26
N SER A 465 -14.44 -24.18 -13.78
CA SER A 465 -14.83 -24.73 -15.07
C SER A 465 -16.35 -25.01 -15.13
N SER A 466 -16.89 -25.65 -14.08
CA SER A 466 -18.32 -25.84 -13.95
C SER A 466 -19.10 -24.52 -13.97
N TRP A 467 -18.59 -23.48 -13.29
CA TRP A 467 -19.21 -22.15 -13.28
C TRP A 467 -19.24 -21.54 -14.69
N VAL A 468 -18.12 -21.59 -15.40
CA VAL A 468 -18.02 -21.09 -16.80
C VAL A 468 -19.05 -21.77 -17.68
N ARG A 469 -19.14 -23.10 -17.64
CA ARG A 469 -20.10 -23.87 -18.45
C ARG A 469 -21.55 -23.47 -18.15
N ARG A 470 -21.88 -23.28 -16.88
CA ARG A 470 -23.23 -22.85 -16.44
C ARG A 470 -23.54 -21.41 -16.87
N ILE A 471 -22.57 -20.49 -16.78
CA ILE A 471 -22.73 -19.11 -17.27
C ILE A 471 -22.97 -19.10 -18.78
N LEU A 472 -22.17 -19.86 -19.56
CA LEU A 472 -22.30 -19.94 -21.01
C LEU A 472 -23.63 -20.59 -21.44
N ALA A 473 -24.13 -21.58 -20.69
CA ALA A 473 -25.42 -22.22 -20.93
C ALA A 473 -26.64 -21.29 -20.74
N CYS A 474 -26.46 -20.14 -20.06
CA CYS A 474 -27.51 -19.12 -19.95
C CYS A 474 -27.68 -18.27 -21.22
N GLU A 475 -26.89 -18.48 -22.26
CA GLU A 475 -26.95 -17.78 -23.56
C GLU A 475 -27.08 -16.24 -23.44
N LEU A 476 -26.31 -15.65 -22.52
CA LEU A 476 -26.34 -14.22 -22.27
C LEU A 476 -25.76 -13.43 -23.45
N ARG A 477 -26.34 -12.26 -23.72
CA ARG A 477 -25.74 -11.35 -24.73
C ARG A 477 -24.34 -10.94 -24.33
N PRO A 478 -23.35 -11.01 -25.24
CA PRO A 478 -22.01 -10.51 -24.98
C PRO A 478 -22.04 -9.05 -24.50
N SER A 479 -21.50 -8.82 -23.31
CA SER A 479 -21.40 -7.51 -22.68
C SER A 479 -20.05 -7.36 -22.00
N ASP A 480 -19.60 -6.13 -21.77
CA ASP A 480 -18.32 -5.86 -21.11
C ASP A 480 -18.22 -6.50 -19.71
N VAL A 481 -19.32 -6.46 -18.93
CA VAL A 481 -19.36 -7.09 -17.60
C VAL A 481 -19.25 -8.61 -17.68
N LEU A 482 -19.94 -9.26 -18.61
CA LEU A 482 -19.82 -10.70 -18.82
C LEU A 482 -18.41 -11.08 -19.26
N ALA A 483 -17.84 -10.33 -20.20
CA ALA A 483 -16.49 -10.53 -20.70
C ALA A 483 -15.45 -10.43 -19.56
N ARG A 484 -15.48 -9.35 -18.79
CA ARG A 484 -14.57 -9.15 -17.64
C ARG A 484 -14.71 -10.24 -16.59
N SER A 485 -15.94 -10.69 -16.31
CA SER A 485 -16.18 -11.76 -15.33
C SER A 485 -15.60 -13.09 -15.80
N LEU A 486 -15.82 -13.44 -17.06
CA LEU A 486 -15.27 -14.66 -17.65
C LEU A 486 -13.74 -14.60 -17.76
N VAL A 487 -13.17 -13.43 -18.10
CA VAL A 487 -11.72 -13.22 -18.10
C VAL A 487 -11.13 -13.48 -16.71
N GLN A 488 -11.74 -12.98 -15.65
CA GLN A 488 -11.24 -13.24 -14.29
C GLN A 488 -11.27 -14.72 -13.91
N ILE A 489 -12.36 -15.44 -14.26
CA ILE A 489 -12.51 -16.86 -13.95
C ILE A 489 -11.62 -17.73 -14.83
N GLY A 490 -11.39 -17.35 -16.08
CA GLY A 490 -10.69 -18.15 -17.08
C GLY A 490 -9.25 -17.76 -17.37
N ARG A 491 -8.76 -16.64 -16.81
CA ARG A 491 -7.41 -16.12 -17.08
C ARG A 491 -6.34 -17.19 -16.86
N ILE A 492 -5.49 -17.39 -17.87
CA ILE A 492 -4.35 -18.30 -17.79
C ILE A 492 -3.31 -17.71 -16.83
N THR A 493 -2.83 -18.53 -15.90
CA THR A 493 -1.83 -18.16 -14.91
C THR A 493 -0.47 -18.83 -15.14
N GLY A 494 -0.44 -19.89 -15.96
CA GLY A 494 0.70 -20.76 -16.16
C GLY A 494 0.83 -21.86 -15.09
N ASP A 495 -0.07 -21.89 -14.11
CA ASP A 495 -0.15 -22.90 -13.07
C ASP A 495 -1.26 -23.91 -13.40
N ARG A 496 -0.87 -25.16 -13.65
CA ARG A 496 -1.78 -26.24 -14.08
C ARG A 496 -2.89 -26.56 -13.08
N GLU A 497 -2.68 -26.30 -11.80
CA GLU A 497 -3.70 -26.55 -10.77
C GLU A 497 -4.75 -25.45 -10.72
N ARG A 498 -4.40 -24.22 -11.15
CA ARG A 498 -5.31 -23.09 -11.19
C ARG A 498 -5.94 -22.85 -12.55
N ASP A 499 -5.25 -23.20 -13.63
CA ASP A 499 -5.73 -22.95 -14.97
C ASP A 499 -6.90 -23.87 -15.32
N LEU A 500 -7.89 -23.33 -16.03
CA LEU A 500 -9.02 -24.10 -16.52
C LEU A 500 -8.57 -25.05 -17.65
N PRO A 501 -9.34 -26.14 -17.91
CA PRO A 501 -9.15 -26.95 -19.08
C PRO A 501 -9.18 -26.10 -20.36
N GLN A 502 -8.32 -26.40 -21.32
CA GLN A 502 -8.17 -25.63 -22.56
C GLN A 502 -9.51 -25.49 -23.33
N GLU A 503 -10.36 -26.52 -23.29
CA GLU A 503 -11.69 -26.50 -23.90
C GLU A 503 -12.57 -25.37 -23.34
N ASP A 504 -12.54 -25.13 -22.02
CA ASP A 504 -13.34 -24.08 -21.39
C ASP A 504 -12.74 -22.68 -21.67
N VAL A 505 -11.42 -22.58 -21.74
CA VAL A 505 -10.74 -21.33 -22.14
C VAL A 505 -11.12 -20.98 -23.59
N GLU A 506 -11.17 -21.97 -24.48
CA GLU A 506 -11.55 -21.77 -25.88
C GLU A 506 -13.01 -21.28 -26.01
N ARG A 507 -13.93 -21.87 -25.24
CA ARG A 507 -15.33 -21.41 -25.20
C ARG A 507 -15.47 -19.96 -24.69
N ILE A 508 -14.64 -19.58 -23.70
CA ILE A 508 -14.57 -18.19 -23.25
C ILE A 508 -14.07 -17.30 -24.39
N ARG A 509 -13.00 -17.71 -25.09
CA ARG A 509 -12.43 -16.98 -26.22
C ARG A 509 -13.47 -16.68 -27.30
N GLU A 510 -14.24 -17.69 -27.73
CA GLU A 510 -15.30 -17.56 -28.75
C GLU A 510 -16.37 -16.53 -28.36
N LEU A 511 -16.70 -16.43 -27.06
CA LEU A 511 -17.63 -15.41 -26.58
C LEU A 511 -16.98 -14.03 -26.58
N LEU A 512 -15.72 -13.92 -26.13
CA LEU A 512 -15.00 -12.65 -26.06
C LEU A 512 -14.79 -12.00 -27.42
N GLU A 513 -14.58 -12.78 -28.48
CA GLU A 513 -14.46 -12.29 -29.86
C GLU A 513 -15.69 -11.47 -30.31
N ARG A 514 -16.86 -11.71 -29.69
CA ARG A 514 -18.11 -11.01 -29.97
C ARG A 514 -18.44 -9.92 -28.94
N ALA A 515 -17.60 -9.78 -27.92
CA ALA A 515 -17.83 -8.83 -26.83
C ALA A 515 -17.18 -7.45 -27.13
N PRO A 516 -17.64 -6.37 -26.48
CA PRO A 516 -16.92 -5.10 -26.51
C PRO A 516 -15.48 -5.27 -26.01
N HIS A 517 -14.54 -4.54 -26.59
CA HIS A 517 -13.10 -4.57 -26.23
C HIS A 517 -12.46 -5.97 -26.31
N ALA A 518 -12.86 -6.78 -27.28
CA ALA A 518 -12.45 -8.18 -27.47
C ALA A 518 -10.93 -8.37 -27.41
N GLU A 519 -10.16 -7.57 -28.17
CA GLU A 519 -8.70 -7.66 -28.24
C GLU A 519 -8.06 -7.57 -26.84
N ARG A 520 -8.46 -6.60 -26.04
CA ARG A 520 -7.93 -6.41 -24.68
C ARG A 520 -8.35 -7.54 -23.74
N HIS A 521 -9.58 -8.00 -23.82
CA HIS A 521 -10.06 -9.12 -23.02
C HIS A 521 -9.32 -10.43 -23.37
N LEU A 522 -9.03 -10.67 -24.65
CA LEU A 522 -8.26 -11.82 -25.11
C LEU A 522 -6.80 -11.73 -24.64
N GLU A 523 -6.18 -10.56 -24.72
CA GLU A 523 -4.84 -10.32 -24.18
C GLU A 523 -4.76 -10.71 -22.70
N ILE A 524 -5.70 -10.22 -21.86
CA ILE A 524 -5.69 -10.53 -20.42
C ILE A 524 -5.99 -12.01 -20.16
N LEU A 525 -6.89 -12.62 -20.93
CA LEU A 525 -7.25 -14.03 -20.79
C LEU A 525 -6.04 -14.94 -21.04
N LEU A 526 -5.32 -14.70 -22.15
CA LEU A 526 -4.33 -15.63 -22.68
C LEU A 526 -2.88 -15.33 -22.26
N ASN A 527 -2.59 -14.12 -21.82
CA ASN A 527 -1.25 -13.72 -21.40
C ASN A 527 -1.12 -13.67 -19.87
N PRO A 528 -0.39 -14.62 -19.24
CA PRO A 528 -0.15 -14.62 -17.80
C PRO A 528 0.52 -13.33 -17.29
N GLN A 529 1.33 -12.70 -18.15
CA GLN A 529 2.09 -11.47 -17.82
C GLN A 529 1.30 -10.18 -18.12
N ALA A 530 0.05 -10.27 -18.61
CA ALA A 530 -0.74 -9.08 -18.88
C ALA A 530 -0.96 -8.25 -17.61
N VAL A 531 -0.52 -6.99 -17.65
CA VAL A 531 -0.71 -6.04 -16.57
C VAL A 531 -2.09 -5.39 -16.69
N LEU A 532 -2.84 -5.34 -15.60
CA LEU A 532 -4.13 -4.67 -15.56
C LEU A 532 -3.96 -3.15 -15.55
N GLU A 533 -4.63 -2.48 -16.48
CA GLU A 533 -4.72 -1.02 -16.51
C GLU A 533 -5.56 -0.46 -15.35
N GLU A 534 -5.50 0.86 -15.15
CA GLU A 534 -6.23 1.56 -14.09
C GLU A 534 -7.74 1.28 -14.12
N ARG A 535 -8.37 1.33 -15.31
CA ARG A 535 -9.81 1.04 -15.49
C ARG A 535 -10.19 -0.40 -15.13
N GLU A 536 -9.30 -1.34 -15.37
CA GLU A 536 -9.51 -2.75 -15.05
C GLU A 536 -9.37 -2.97 -13.55
N ARG A 537 -8.41 -2.30 -12.91
CA ARG A 537 -8.27 -2.26 -11.45
C ARG A 537 -9.47 -1.59 -10.78
N GLU A 538 -9.94 -0.47 -11.30
CA GLU A 538 -11.16 0.20 -10.82
C GLU A 538 -12.37 -0.74 -10.87
N TRP A 539 -12.51 -1.49 -11.96
CA TRP A 539 -13.61 -2.46 -12.07
C TRP A 539 -13.51 -3.57 -11.03
N VAL A 540 -12.30 -4.04 -10.71
CA VAL A 540 -12.06 -5.08 -9.71
C VAL A 540 -12.40 -4.61 -8.30
N PHE A 541 -11.96 -3.43 -7.91
CA PHE A 541 -12.23 -2.87 -6.58
C PHE A 541 -13.62 -2.20 -6.48
N GLY A 542 -14.29 -2.00 -7.63
CA GLY A 542 -15.58 -1.31 -7.72
C GLY A 542 -15.47 0.21 -7.67
N GLU A 543 -14.27 0.78 -7.60
CA GLU A 543 -13.95 2.21 -7.67
C GLU A 543 -12.43 2.43 -7.82
N GLY A 544 -12.03 3.65 -8.25
CA GLY A 544 -10.62 4.04 -8.38
C GLY A 544 -9.89 4.01 -7.03
N LEU A 545 -8.64 3.56 -7.04
CA LEU A 545 -7.75 3.62 -5.88
C LEU A 545 -7.12 5.01 -5.75
N PRO A 546 -6.67 5.41 -4.53
CA PRO A 546 -6.03 6.71 -4.37
C PRO A 546 -4.71 6.77 -5.17
N PRO A 547 -4.43 7.87 -5.86
CA PRO A 547 -3.15 8.08 -6.50
C PRO A 547 -1.99 7.92 -5.52
N GLY A 548 -0.91 7.28 -5.96
CA GLY A 548 0.28 7.03 -5.13
C GLY A 548 0.18 5.81 -4.21
N LEU A 549 -0.90 5.06 -4.25
CA LEU A 549 -1.00 3.80 -3.53
C LEU A 549 -0.27 2.69 -4.31
N ILE A 550 0.62 2.01 -3.63
CA ILE A 550 1.38 0.90 -4.20
C ILE A 550 0.82 -0.41 -3.64
N LEU A 551 0.25 -1.21 -4.52
CA LEU A 551 -0.15 -2.58 -4.19
C LEU A 551 1.04 -3.48 -4.47
N SER A 552 1.81 -3.87 -3.45
CA SER A 552 2.87 -4.86 -3.63
C SER A 552 2.27 -6.25 -3.79
N ALA A 553 2.76 -7.00 -4.78
CA ALA A 553 2.40 -8.41 -4.95
C ALA A 553 2.81 -9.29 -3.74
N GLU A 554 3.71 -8.81 -2.88
CA GLU A 554 4.17 -9.48 -1.66
C GLU A 554 3.16 -9.49 -0.51
N ALA A 555 2.11 -8.69 -0.55
CA ALA A 555 1.02 -8.76 0.45
C ALA A 555 0.11 -10.00 0.24
N ALA A 556 0.34 -10.77 -0.82
CA ALA A 556 -0.40 -11.98 -1.16
C ALA A 556 0.35 -13.28 -0.81
N ALA A 557 1.57 -13.20 -0.23
CA ALA A 557 2.35 -14.35 0.21
C ALA A 557 2.14 -14.67 1.70
#